data_62dea4364f43061fd6911ab5f068e186
#
_entry.id   62dea4364f43061fd6911ab5f068e186
#
_cell.length_a   1.000
_cell.length_b   1.000
_cell.length_c   1.000
_cell.angle_alpha   90.00
_cell.angle_beta   90.00
_cell.angle_gamma   90.00
#
_symmetry.space_group_name_H-M   'P 1'
#
loop_
_entity.id
_entity.type
_entity.pdbx_description
1 polymer ?
#
loop_
_entity_poly.entity_id
_entity_poly.type
_entity_poly.pdbx_seq_one_letter_code
_entity_poly.pdbx_strand_id
1 'polypeptide(L)' 'MSEWMDNQDVCQMLNISPRTLQTLRDNGTLSYSQINHKTYYRPEDVQRIVSIVEARRMEARFKGRTI' A
#
# COMPACT_ATOMS: atom_id res chain seq x y z
N MET A 1 0.63 22.64 4.22
CA MET A 1 0.79 21.72 3.10
C MET A 1 0.48 20.31 3.56
N SER A 2 -0.42 19.66 2.88
CA SER A 2 -0.86 18.34 3.31
C SER A 2 0.11 17.28 2.84
N GLU A 3 0.61 16.49 3.79
CA GLU A 3 1.46 15.36 3.47
C GLU A 3 0.68 14.04 3.47
N TRP A 4 -0.62 14.16 3.67
CA TRP A 4 -1.47 12.96 3.70
C TRP A 4 -1.83 12.51 2.30
N MET A 5 -1.88 11.20 2.12
CA MET A 5 -2.28 10.59 0.86
C MET A 5 -3.68 10.02 0.99
N ASP A 6 -4.47 10.12 -0.08
CA ASP A 6 -5.78 9.49 -0.09
C ASP A 6 -5.69 8.10 -0.70
N ASN A 7 -6.85 7.42 -0.76
CA ASN A 7 -6.90 6.05 -1.31
C ASN A 7 -6.33 5.97 -2.72
N GLN A 8 -6.69 6.94 -3.55
CA GLN A 8 -6.27 6.92 -4.95
C GLN A 8 -4.77 7.09 -5.07
N ASP A 9 -4.20 8.00 -4.30
CA ASP A 9 -2.76 8.23 -4.30
C ASP A 9 -2.00 6.97 -3.88
N VAL A 10 -2.49 6.31 -2.84
CA VAL A 10 -1.85 5.10 -2.33
C VAL A 10 -1.93 3.98 -3.35
N CYS A 11 -3.09 3.79 -3.96
CA CYS A 11 -3.26 2.77 -4.98
C CYS A 11 -2.31 2.99 -6.16
N GLN A 12 -2.13 4.23 -6.57
CA GLN A 12 -1.22 4.55 -7.65
C GLN A 12 0.24 4.30 -7.26
N MET A 13 0.61 4.74 -6.07
CA MET A 13 1.99 4.58 -5.61
C MET A 13 2.35 3.11 -5.43
N LEU A 14 1.45 2.31 -4.88
CA LEU A 14 1.68 0.89 -4.66
C LEU A 14 1.35 0.03 -5.87
N ASN A 15 0.71 0.61 -6.86
CA ASN A 15 0.26 -0.10 -8.06
C ASN A 15 -0.64 -1.28 -7.69
N ILE A 16 -1.64 -1.01 -6.85
CA ILE A 16 -2.59 -2.01 -6.38
C ILE A 16 -4.01 -1.54 -6.61
N SER A 17 -4.95 -2.48 -6.55
CA SER A 17 -6.37 -2.16 -6.67
C SER A 17 -6.91 -1.66 -5.33
N PRO A 18 -8.05 -0.94 -5.33
CA PRO A 18 -8.68 -0.53 -4.08
C PRO A 18 -9.02 -1.70 -3.17
N ARG A 19 -9.33 -2.85 -3.74
CA ARG A 19 -9.63 -4.05 -2.95
C ARG A 19 -8.39 -4.52 -2.21
N THR A 20 -7.23 -4.52 -2.85
CA THR A 20 -5.99 -4.89 -2.20
C THR A 20 -5.66 -3.90 -1.09
N LEU A 21 -5.88 -2.62 -1.34
CA LEU A 21 -5.66 -1.60 -0.33
C LEU A 21 -6.54 -1.85 0.90
N GLN A 22 -7.79 -2.20 0.69
CA GLN A 22 -8.69 -2.50 1.79
C GLN A 22 -8.17 -3.68 2.62
N THR A 23 -7.64 -4.70 1.95
CA THR A 23 -7.05 -5.84 2.64
C THR A 23 -5.87 -5.41 3.51
N LEU A 24 -5.02 -4.53 3.01
CA LEU A 24 -3.90 -4.01 3.77
C LEU A 24 -4.35 -3.26 5.02
N ARG A 25 -5.46 -2.54 4.94
CA ARG A 25 -6.02 -1.86 6.09
C ARG A 25 -6.61 -2.84 7.09
N ASP A 26 -7.34 -3.82 6.58
CA ASP A 26 -8.05 -4.78 7.42
C ASP A 26 -7.11 -5.65 8.24
N ASN A 27 -6.00 -6.04 7.66
CA ASN A 27 -5.04 -6.90 8.36
C ASN A 27 -3.99 -6.11 9.14
N GLY A 28 -4.10 -4.77 9.14
CA GLY A 28 -3.20 -3.94 9.93
C GLY A 28 -1.84 -3.70 9.32
N THR A 29 -1.62 -4.09 8.07
CA THR A 29 -0.35 -3.89 7.40
C THR A 29 -0.10 -2.40 7.13
N LEU A 30 -1.17 -1.65 6.81
CA LEU A 30 -1.07 -0.24 6.51
C LEU A 30 -1.92 0.56 7.49
N SER A 31 -1.28 1.45 8.23
CA SER A 31 -1.97 2.34 9.14
C SER A 31 -2.66 3.46 8.38
N TYR A 32 -3.78 3.88 8.88
CA TYR A 32 -4.55 4.95 8.25
C TYR A 32 -5.26 5.78 9.30
N SER A 33 -5.73 6.96 8.88
CA SER A 33 -6.52 7.86 9.73
C SER A 33 -7.80 8.23 8.99
N GLN A 34 -8.88 8.34 9.75
CA GLN A 34 -10.16 8.79 9.18
C GLN A 34 -10.47 10.19 9.67
N ILE A 35 -10.72 11.10 8.73
CA ILE A 35 -11.05 12.49 9.03
C ILE A 35 -12.26 12.86 8.17
N ASN A 36 -13.37 13.24 8.82
CA ASN A 36 -14.60 13.66 8.12
C ASN A 36 -15.04 12.65 7.05
N HIS A 37 -15.10 11.37 7.43
CA HIS A 37 -15.51 10.27 6.55
C HIS A 37 -14.55 9.98 5.40
N LYS A 38 -13.38 10.60 5.40
CA LYS A 38 -12.35 10.32 4.42
C LYS A 38 -11.18 9.59 5.07
N THR A 39 -10.58 8.69 4.33
CA THR A 39 -9.43 7.93 4.81
C THR A 39 -8.15 8.52 4.25
N TYR A 40 -7.18 8.72 5.14
CA TYR A 40 -5.88 9.30 4.77
C TYR A 40 -4.76 8.40 5.27
N TYR A 41 -3.65 8.43 4.54
CA TYR A 41 -2.48 7.62 4.84
C TYR A 41 -1.25 8.51 4.93
N ARG A 42 -0.32 8.14 5.80
CA ARG A 42 0.94 8.87 5.93
C ARG A 42 1.90 8.41 4.84
N PRO A 43 2.58 9.34 4.16
CA PRO A 43 3.52 8.96 3.10
C PRO A 43 4.60 8.00 3.59
N GLU A 44 5.08 8.16 4.81
CA GLU A 44 6.13 7.30 5.36
C GLU A 44 5.65 5.86 5.51
N ASP A 45 4.39 5.67 5.90
CA ASP A 45 3.82 4.33 6.02
C ASP A 45 3.64 3.70 4.65
N VAL A 46 3.22 4.49 3.69
CA VAL A 46 3.03 4.01 2.32
C VAL A 46 4.36 3.62 1.71
N GLN A 47 5.39 4.40 1.91
CA GLN A 47 6.72 4.09 1.39
C GLN A 47 7.27 2.81 1.98
N ARG A 48 7.00 2.56 3.24
CA ARG A 48 7.43 1.33 3.90
C ARG A 48 6.80 0.12 3.21
N ILE A 49 5.54 0.24 2.83
CA ILE A 49 4.82 -0.83 2.17
C ILE A 49 5.30 -1.02 0.73
N VAL A 50 5.69 0.05 0.06
CA VAL A 50 6.25 -0.04 -1.28
C VAL A 50 7.44 -1.01 -1.29
N SER A 51 8.33 -0.87 -0.33
CA SER A 51 9.49 -1.76 -0.24
C SER A 51 9.08 -3.21 -0.03
N ILE A 52 8.08 -3.44 0.81
CA ILE A 52 7.61 -4.80 1.08
C ILE A 52 6.97 -5.40 -0.16
N VAL A 53 6.13 -4.63 -0.84
CA VAL A 53 5.44 -5.10 -2.05
C VAL A 53 6.44 -5.43 -3.15
N GLU A 54 7.43 -4.57 -3.34
CA GLU A 54 8.45 -4.80 -4.36
C GLU A 54 9.27 -6.05 -4.06
N ALA A 55 9.64 -6.24 -2.81
CA ALA A 55 10.38 -7.43 -2.41
C ALA A 55 9.59 -8.70 -2.72
N ARG A 56 8.30 -8.69 -2.41
CA ARG A 56 7.45 -9.84 -2.68
C ARG A 56 7.32 -10.11 -4.15
N ARG A 57 7.21 -9.08 -4.97
CA ARG A 57 7.12 -9.24 -6.41
C ARG A 57 8.39 -9.87 -6.97
N MET A 58 9.53 -9.44 -6.48
CA MET A 58 10.81 -10.02 -6.91
C MET A 58 10.91 -11.49 -6.53
N GLU A 59 10.50 -11.83 -5.32
CA GLU A 59 10.50 -13.22 -4.89
C GLU A 59 9.59 -14.08 -5.74
N ALA A 60 8.40 -13.56 -6.05
CA ALA A 60 7.46 -14.29 -6.88
C ALA A 60 8.03 -14.55 -8.27
N ARG A 61 8.74 -13.58 -8.83
CA ARG A 61 9.37 -13.75 -10.13
C ARG A 61 10.45 -14.81 -10.09
N PHE A 62 11.25 -14.78 -9.04
CA PHE A 62 12.32 -15.76 -8.88
C PHE A 62 11.77 -17.17 -8.78
N LYS A 63 10.76 -17.34 -7.97
CA LYS A 63 10.14 -18.66 -7.80
C LYS A 63 9.56 -19.17 -9.11
N GLY A 64 8.94 -18.29 -9.86
CA GLY A 64 8.38 -18.67 -11.15
C GLY A 64 9.44 -19.09 -12.15
N ARG A 65 10.64 -18.56 -12.03
CA ARG A 65 11.72 -18.86 -12.96
C ARG A 65 12.49 -20.13 -12.61
N THR A 66 12.55 -20.43 -11.35
CA THR A 66 13.32 -21.58 -10.91
C THR A 66 12.62 -22.89 -11.22
N ILE A 67 11.39 -22.82 -11.57
CA ILE A 67 10.65 -24.01 -11.99
C ILE A 67 10.81 -24.25 -13.50
#